data_5e808fdcfa77330b9d0993d13854d267
#
_entry.id   5e808fdcfa77330b9d0993d13854d267
#
_cell.length_a   1.000
_cell.length_b   1.000
_cell.length_c   1.000
_cell.angle_alpha   90.00
_cell.angle_beta   90.00
_cell.angle_gamma   90.00
#
_symmetry.space_group_name_H-M   'P 1'
#
loop_
_entity.id
_entity.type
_entity.pdbx_description
1 polymer ?
#
loop_
_entity_poly.entity_id
_entity_poly.type
_entity_poly.pdbx_seq_one_letter_code
_entity_poly.pdbx_strand_id
1 'polypeptide(L)'
;MRLLLDSEQLRVLNWRTNTSDIAALEGPPGCGKTTVGSALALKLIAEGITKRVLLVAYTNAAANEFGWELFHILGPSAANICIRTGNPTGVDPTLPIPFSRSIDIILKKRIVISTNLSLKRLPTMRFDNMIIDEAGIERIEHLLWPFWFGVDRQVQSAHRYQDNASTQINDLMELISRCGTVATVVGDPKQSRPISPVNSDYSAIEWVMKRSRWDTLRISHRLPDSLSGLVNEFASYGGLRSAPEIAPRRLTVEVPPDIEYREIIQPDEVITWVDVNGNERPMGPTSWANELEAKACTKISNHLSKIASKKTKVIVTRFTAQKHIIRNYLQRIGDYNTKVTTTTGALGTQADIVIFSLVRNNPERNVGAAGTLQDLNVAISRSKEKLIILGNFEMMLNGWTNDASVSHRKSPARNLARLVESKYGKIIDTPKIITV
;
A
#
# COMPACT_ATOMS: atom_id res chain seq x y z
N MET A 1 -15.55 -16.24 -15.29
CA MET A 1 -14.28 -15.66 -15.82
C MET A 1 -13.14 -16.47 -15.22
N ARG A 2 -12.19 -16.99 -16.00
CA ARG A 2 -11.03 -17.72 -15.42
C ARG A 2 -10.10 -16.68 -14.80
N LEU A 3 -9.76 -16.84 -13.53
CA LEU A 3 -8.68 -16.08 -12.89
C LEU A 3 -7.38 -16.44 -13.62
N LEU A 4 -6.81 -15.47 -14.32
CA LEU A 4 -5.53 -15.63 -14.99
C LEU A 4 -4.43 -15.23 -13.99
N LEU A 5 -3.83 -16.23 -13.35
CA LEU A 5 -2.68 -16.06 -12.48
C LEU A 5 -1.39 -16.24 -13.28
N ASP A 6 -0.40 -15.42 -12.99
CA ASP A 6 0.93 -15.59 -13.55
C ASP A 6 1.68 -16.79 -12.93
N SER A 7 2.83 -17.11 -13.48
CA SER A 7 3.63 -18.26 -13.04
C SER A 7 4.12 -18.15 -11.59
N GLU A 8 4.41 -16.94 -11.10
CA GLU A 8 4.85 -16.73 -9.72
C GLU A 8 3.67 -16.86 -8.74
N GLN A 9 2.54 -16.31 -9.09
CA GLN A 9 1.30 -16.45 -8.33
C GLN A 9 0.88 -17.92 -8.21
N LEU A 10 0.92 -18.67 -9.31
CA LEU A 10 0.66 -20.12 -9.33
C LEU A 10 1.66 -20.90 -8.46
N ARG A 11 2.94 -20.55 -8.53
CA ARG A 11 3.98 -21.14 -7.70
C ARG A 11 3.69 -20.95 -6.22
N VAL A 12 3.34 -19.73 -5.80
CA VAL A 12 3.00 -19.41 -4.42
C VAL A 12 1.75 -20.16 -3.96
N LEU A 13 0.71 -20.23 -4.79
CA LEU A 13 -0.47 -21.02 -4.48
C LEU A 13 -0.14 -22.49 -4.23
N ASN A 14 0.64 -23.11 -5.10
CA ASN A 14 1.03 -24.52 -4.96
C ASN A 14 1.90 -24.74 -3.72
N TRP A 15 2.83 -23.82 -3.46
CA TRP A 15 3.63 -23.88 -2.24
C TRP A 15 2.77 -23.81 -0.99
N ARG A 16 1.86 -22.83 -0.90
CA ARG A 16 1.05 -22.62 0.32
C ARG A 16 -0.02 -23.68 0.53
N THR A 17 -0.55 -24.29 -0.52
CA THR A 17 -1.49 -25.42 -0.39
C THR A 17 -0.83 -26.67 0.20
N ASN A 18 0.46 -26.85 0.01
CA ASN A 18 1.21 -28.01 0.46
C ASN A 18 1.99 -27.80 1.76
N THR A 19 1.74 -26.71 2.48
CA THR A 19 2.41 -26.39 3.76
C THR A 19 1.38 -26.16 4.86
N SER A 20 1.71 -26.61 6.07
CA SER A 20 0.85 -26.55 7.25
C SER A 20 1.42 -25.70 8.37
N ASP A 21 2.19 -24.67 8.03
CA ASP A 21 2.86 -23.76 8.95
C ASP A 21 2.45 -22.30 8.75
N ILE A 22 3.04 -21.42 9.54
CA ILE A 22 3.01 -19.98 9.26
C ILE A 22 4.08 -19.66 8.23
N ALA A 23 3.72 -18.86 7.24
CA ALA A 23 4.68 -18.38 6.25
C ALA A 23 4.38 -16.93 5.83
N ALA A 24 5.41 -16.23 5.38
CA ALA A 24 5.26 -14.89 4.86
C ALA A 24 5.27 -14.89 3.31
N LEU A 25 4.49 -13.98 2.74
CA LEU A 25 4.51 -13.66 1.32
C LEU A 25 4.82 -12.17 1.15
N GLU A 26 6.04 -11.86 0.73
CA GLU A 26 6.39 -10.50 0.33
C GLU A 26 5.77 -10.22 -1.04
N GLY A 27 5.03 -9.14 -1.14
CA GLY A 27 4.45 -8.71 -2.39
C GLY A 27 4.72 -7.24 -2.66
N PRO A 28 5.68 -6.91 -3.53
CA PRO A 28 5.89 -5.56 -4.02
C PRO A 28 4.63 -4.91 -4.61
N PRO A 29 4.68 -3.61 -4.91
CA PRO A 29 3.52 -2.90 -5.45
C PRO A 29 3.00 -3.52 -6.75
N GLY A 30 1.69 -3.78 -6.78
CA GLY A 30 1.00 -4.26 -7.98
C GLY A 30 1.18 -5.75 -8.32
N CYS A 31 1.84 -6.53 -7.46
CA CYS A 31 2.06 -7.97 -7.72
C CYS A 31 0.84 -8.87 -7.40
N GLY A 32 -0.32 -8.29 -7.08
CA GLY A 32 -1.54 -9.06 -6.88
C GLY A 32 -1.62 -9.83 -5.56
N LYS A 33 -1.11 -9.25 -4.46
CA LYS A 33 -1.19 -9.84 -3.10
C LYS A 33 -2.60 -10.30 -2.74
N THR A 34 -3.56 -9.40 -2.88
CA THR A 34 -4.97 -9.65 -2.54
C THR A 34 -5.57 -10.73 -3.46
N THR A 35 -5.20 -10.71 -4.75
CA THR A 35 -5.60 -11.74 -5.73
C THR A 35 -5.08 -13.12 -5.33
N VAL A 36 -3.79 -13.22 -4.98
CA VAL A 36 -3.18 -14.49 -4.52
C VAL A 36 -3.82 -14.95 -3.21
N GLY A 37 -4.06 -14.05 -2.26
CA GLY A 37 -4.74 -14.37 -1.00
C GLY A 37 -6.15 -14.90 -1.21
N SER A 38 -6.93 -14.25 -2.09
CA SER A 38 -8.29 -14.69 -2.45
C SER A 38 -8.28 -16.04 -3.17
N ALA A 39 -7.37 -16.23 -4.14
CA ALA A 39 -7.22 -17.48 -4.86
C ALA A 39 -6.78 -18.63 -3.94
N LEU A 40 -5.87 -18.37 -2.99
CA LEU A 40 -5.44 -19.34 -1.99
C LEU A 40 -6.61 -19.79 -1.11
N ALA A 41 -7.43 -18.84 -0.61
CA ALA A 41 -8.60 -19.16 0.18
C ALA A 41 -9.57 -20.09 -0.56
N LEU A 42 -9.82 -19.80 -1.83
CA LEU A 42 -10.70 -20.61 -2.68
C LEU A 42 -10.13 -21.99 -2.97
N LYS A 43 -8.82 -22.06 -3.28
CA LYS A 43 -8.14 -23.32 -3.56
C LYS A 43 -8.14 -24.25 -2.34
N LEU A 44 -7.81 -23.73 -1.16
CA LEU A 44 -7.83 -24.48 0.11
C LEU A 44 -9.21 -25.09 0.39
N ILE A 45 -10.27 -24.34 0.10
CA ILE A 45 -11.65 -24.79 0.25
C ILE A 45 -12.02 -25.83 -0.82
N ALA A 46 -11.68 -25.58 -2.07
CA ALA A 46 -12.04 -26.47 -3.19
C ALA A 46 -11.36 -27.84 -3.09
N GLU A 47 -10.12 -27.88 -2.63
CA GLU A 47 -9.35 -29.12 -2.42
C GLU A 47 -9.69 -29.83 -1.10
N GLY A 48 -10.61 -29.26 -0.29
CA GLY A 48 -11.02 -29.86 0.98
C GLY A 48 -9.97 -29.79 2.09
N ILE A 49 -8.89 -29.02 1.89
CA ILE A 49 -7.80 -28.85 2.88
C ILE A 49 -8.32 -28.14 4.13
N THR A 50 -9.24 -27.21 3.94
CA THR A 50 -9.84 -26.47 5.05
C THR A 50 -11.36 -26.36 4.92
N LYS A 51 -12.03 -26.29 6.06
CA LYS A 51 -13.47 -26.03 6.13
C LYS A 51 -13.76 -24.54 6.10
N ARG A 52 -12.90 -23.73 6.73
CA ARG A 52 -13.08 -22.28 6.87
C ARG A 52 -11.76 -21.53 6.75
N VAL A 53 -11.82 -20.39 6.05
CA VAL A 53 -10.72 -19.43 5.92
C VAL A 53 -11.13 -18.08 6.48
N LEU A 54 -10.23 -17.48 7.26
CA LEU A 54 -10.32 -16.09 7.70
C LEU A 54 -9.40 -15.22 6.84
N LEU A 55 -9.97 -14.24 6.14
CA LEU A 55 -9.24 -13.17 5.45
C LEU A 55 -9.22 -11.93 6.34
N VAL A 56 -8.04 -11.51 6.73
CA VAL A 56 -7.83 -10.36 7.61
C VAL A 56 -7.05 -9.29 6.88
N ALA A 57 -7.51 -8.05 6.98
CA ALA A 57 -6.77 -6.91 6.48
C ALA A 57 -6.63 -5.82 7.56
N TYR A 58 -5.61 -4.98 7.42
CA TYR A 58 -5.41 -3.85 8.34
C TYR A 58 -6.47 -2.76 8.16
N THR A 59 -6.79 -2.44 6.90
CA THR A 59 -7.74 -1.38 6.56
C THR A 59 -9.08 -1.93 6.08
N ASN A 60 -10.14 -1.12 6.21
CA ASN A 60 -11.42 -1.46 5.62
C ASN A 60 -11.35 -1.52 4.09
N ALA A 61 -10.54 -0.66 3.47
CA ALA A 61 -10.34 -0.66 2.02
C ALA A 61 -9.78 -2.00 1.54
N ALA A 62 -8.73 -2.52 2.18
CA ALA A 62 -8.14 -3.81 1.82
C ALA A 62 -9.09 -4.99 2.11
N ALA A 63 -9.86 -4.92 3.20
CA ALA A 63 -10.88 -5.93 3.48
C ALA A 63 -12.01 -5.93 2.45
N ASN A 64 -12.42 -4.76 1.95
CA ASN A 64 -13.40 -4.64 0.86
C ASN A 64 -12.80 -5.14 -0.47
N GLU A 65 -11.50 -4.90 -0.71
CA GLU A 65 -10.79 -5.39 -1.90
C GLU A 65 -10.80 -6.94 -1.96
N PHE A 66 -10.60 -7.64 -0.84
CA PHE A 66 -10.81 -9.10 -0.79
C PHE A 66 -12.22 -9.50 -1.23
N GLY A 67 -13.23 -8.78 -0.77
CA GLY A 67 -14.62 -9.05 -1.15
C GLY A 67 -14.87 -8.85 -2.64
N TRP A 68 -14.35 -7.77 -3.22
CA TRP A 68 -14.45 -7.51 -4.65
C TRP A 68 -13.69 -8.57 -5.46
N GLU A 69 -12.50 -8.95 -5.05
CA GLU A 69 -11.71 -9.97 -5.74
C GLU A 69 -12.42 -11.34 -5.74
N LEU A 70 -12.96 -11.75 -4.60
CA LEU A 70 -13.77 -12.98 -4.51
C LEU A 70 -15.02 -12.92 -5.38
N PHE A 71 -15.67 -11.76 -5.46
CA PHE A 71 -16.81 -11.59 -6.35
C PHE A 71 -16.40 -11.63 -7.82
N HIS A 72 -15.27 -11.03 -8.19
CA HIS A 72 -14.77 -11.11 -9.57
C HIS A 72 -14.47 -12.56 -9.99
N ILE A 73 -13.99 -13.40 -9.07
CA ILE A 73 -13.68 -14.80 -9.34
C ILE A 73 -14.95 -15.65 -9.41
N LEU A 74 -15.85 -15.49 -8.46
CA LEU A 74 -17.00 -16.39 -8.23
C LEU A 74 -18.32 -15.87 -8.81
N GLY A 75 -18.38 -14.59 -9.17
CA GLY A 75 -19.64 -13.94 -9.52
C GLY A 75 -20.63 -13.93 -8.35
N PRO A 76 -21.94 -14.00 -8.62
CA PRO A 76 -22.99 -14.02 -7.58
C PRO A 76 -22.85 -15.15 -6.56
N SER A 77 -22.17 -16.25 -6.91
CA SER A 77 -21.94 -17.39 -5.99
C SER A 77 -21.05 -17.00 -4.79
N ALA A 78 -20.31 -15.91 -4.88
CA ALA A 78 -19.53 -15.41 -3.76
C ALA A 78 -20.39 -15.14 -2.51
N ALA A 79 -21.61 -14.62 -2.68
CA ALA A 79 -22.55 -14.37 -1.58
C ALA A 79 -22.93 -15.64 -0.79
N ASN A 80 -22.85 -16.82 -1.41
CA ASN A 80 -23.20 -18.08 -0.76
C ASN A 80 -22.13 -18.52 0.23
N ILE A 81 -20.84 -18.31 -0.07
CA ILE A 81 -19.74 -18.85 0.73
C ILE A 81 -18.95 -17.77 1.47
N CYS A 82 -19.04 -16.52 1.06
CA CYS A 82 -18.30 -15.40 1.65
C CYS A 82 -19.19 -14.51 2.53
N ILE A 83 -18.59 -13.86 3.53
CA ILE A 83 -19.23 -12.84 4.34
C ILE A 83 -18.22 -11.79 4.78
N ARG A 84 -18.60 -10.52 4.73
CA ARG A 84 -17.89 -9.40 5.33
C ARG A 84 -18.45 -9.15 6.73
N THR A 85 -17.56 -8.97 7.71
CA THR A 85 -17.97 -8.67 9.08
C THR A 85 -17.14 -7.53 9.67
N GLY A 86 -17.55 -6.98 10.82
CA GLY A 86 -16.82 -5.94 11.54
C GLY A 86 -17.60 -4.65 11.70
N ASN A 87 -16.95 -3.48 11.46
CA ASN A 87 -17.61 -2.18 11.58
C ASN A 87 -18.39 -1.87 10.29
N PRO A 88 -19.73 -1.69 10.38
CA PRO A 88 -20.57 -1.44 9.20
C PRO A 88 -20.20 -0.15 8.46
N THR A 89 -19.73 0.90 9.15
CA THR A 89 -19.34 2.17 8.51
C THR A 89 -18.09 2.07 7.62
N GLY A 90 -17.33 0.99 7.75
CA GLY A 90 -16.13 0.73 6.94
C GLY A 90 -16.39 -0.22 5.77
N VAL A 91 -17.60 -0.73 5.63
CA VAL A 91 -17.95 -1.63 4.53
C VAL A 91 -18.41 -0.81 3.34
N ASP A 92 -17.91 -1.11 2.17
CA ASP A 92 -18.37 -0.52 0.92
C ASP A 92 -19.84 -0.94 0.69
N PRO A 93 -20.78 0.01 0.62
CA PRO A 93 -22.20 -0.31 0.46
C PRO A 93 -22.52 -0.97 -0.89
N THR A 94 -21.64 -0.85 -1.87
CA THR A 94 -21.79 -1.46 -3.20
C THR A 94 -21.18 -2.86 -3.28
N LEU A 95 -20.48 -3.31 -2.23
CA LEU A 95 -19.83 -4.62 -2.20
C LEU A 95 -20.88 -5.75 -2.30
N PRO A 96 -20.82 -6.63 -3.32
CA PRO A 96 -21.82 -7.67 -3.54
C PRO A 96 -21.60 -8.92 -2.65
N ILE A 97 -20.90 -8.76 -1.54
CA ILE A 97 -20.71 -9.77 -0.50
C ILE A 97 -21.59 -9.41 0.71
N PRO A 98 -22.38 -10.35 1.26
CA PRO A 98 -23.23 -10.05 2.39
C PRO A 98 -22.43 -9.61 3.61
N PHE A 99 -22.97 -8.64 4.35
CA PHE A 99 -22.42 -8.19 5.62
C PHE A 99 -23.31 -8.69 6.78
N SER A 100 -22.67 -9.21 7.83
CA SER A 100 -23.34 -9.52 9.08
C SER A 100 -22.39 -9.46 10.29
N ARG A 101 -23.00 -9.20 11.44
CA ARG A 101 -22.36 -9.33 12.77
C ARG A 101 -22.95 -10.48 13.58
N SER A 102 -24.00 -11.13 13.06
CA SER A 102 -24.63 -12.31 13.69
C SER A 102 -23.72 -13.52 13.53
N ILE A 103 -23.41 -14.15 14.64
CA ILE A 103 -22.58 -15.36 14.73
C ILE A 103 -23.17 -16.49 13.90
N ASP A 104 -24.48 -16.71 14.04
CA ASP A 104 -25.19 -17.79 13.36
C ASP A 104 -25.11 -17.68 11.82
N ILE A 105 -25.08 -16.43 11.31
CA ILE A 105 -24.92 -16.18 9.89
C ILE A 105 -23.45 -16.36 9.48
N ILE A 106 -22.50 -15.85 10.27
CA ILE A 106 -21.07 -15.97 9.99
C ILE A 106 -20.63 -17.44 10.00
N LEU A 107 -21.13 -18.23 10.96
CA LEU A 107 -20.80 -19.65 11.08
C LEU A 107 -21.23 -20.50 9.87
N LYS A 108 -22.21 -20.06 9.11
CA LYS A 108 -22.69 -20.72 7.88
C LYS A 108 -21.80 -20.46 6.66
N LYS A 109 -20.84 -19.53 6.77
CA LYS A 109 -19.97 -19.13 5.66
C LYS A 109 -18.59 -19.80 5.77
N ARG A 110 -18.01 -20.07 4.61
CA ARG A 110 -16.70 -20.72 4.49
C ARG A 110 -15.54 -19.71 4.47
N ILE A 111 -15.77 -18.50 3.94
CA ILE A 111 -14.80 -17.41 3.90
C ILE A 111 -15.36 -16.24 4.69
N VAL A 112 -14.64 -15.85 5.73
CA VAL A 112 -14.97 -14.69 6.57
C VAL A 112 -13.94 -13.59 6.32
N ILE A 113 -14.40 -12.41 5.96
CA ILE A 113 -13.55 -11.24 5.70
C ILE A 113 -13.73 -10.24 6.83
N SER A 114 -12.63 -9.82 7.48
CA SER A 114 -12.65 -8.86 8.58
C SER A 114 -11.46 -7.93 8.54
N THR A 115 -11.58 -6.80 9.25
CA THR A 115 -10.37 -6.06 9.63
C THR A 115 -9.84 -6.59 10.96
N ASN A 116 -8.54 -6.44 11.17
CA ASN A 116 -7.87 -6.91 12.39
C ASN A 116 -8.51 -6.31 13.66
N LEU A 117 -8.73 -5.00 13.69
CA LEU A 117 -9.39 -4.32 14.82
C LEU A 117 -10.83 -4.80 15.08
N SER A 118 -11.52 -5.29 14.07
CA SER A 118 -12.90 -5.75 14.20
C SER A 118 -13.02 -7.15 14.78
N LEU A 119 -11.95 -7.94 14.74
CA LEU A 119 -11.94 -9.30 15.29
C LEU A 119 -12.26 -9.34 16.79
N LYS A 120 -11.89 -8.30 17.54
CA LYS A 120 -12.23 -8.16 18.97
C LYS A 120 -13.73 -8.23 19.28
N ARG A 121 -14.56 -7.96 18.28
CA ARG A 121 -16.03 -7.94 18.41
C ARG A 121 -16.70 -9.23 17.97
N LEU A 122 -15.92 -10.14 17.44
CA LEU A 122 -16.40 -11.47 17.07
C LEU A 122 -16.23 -12.43 18.24
N PRO A 123 -17.14 -13.38 18.41
CA PRO A 123 -16.92 -14.46 19.35
C PRO A 123 -15.73 -15.30 18.88
N THR A 124 -15.17 -16.06 19.80
CA THR A 124 -14.11 -17.02 19.48
C THR A 124 -14.62 -18.06 18.49
N MET A 125 -14.05 -18.05 17.29
CA MET A 125 -14.38 -18.98 16.21
C MET A 125 -13.11 -19.63 15.70
N ARG A 126 -13.16 -20.94 15.45
CA ARG A 126 -12.02 -21.67 14.90
C ARG A 126 -11.96 -21.53 13.39
N PHE A 127 -10.79 -21.12 12.90
CA PHE A 127 -10.43 -21.13 11.48
C PHE A 127 -9.23 -22.07 11.28
N ASP A 128 -9.30 -22.90 10.27
CA ASP A 128 -8.22 -23.84 9.96
C ASP A 128 -7.08 -23.11 9.21
N ASN A 129 -7.43 -22.08 8.46
CA ASN A 129 -6.50 -21.24 7.70
C ASN A 129 -6.81 -19.75 7.86
N MET A 130 -5.76 -18.94 7.93
CA MET A 130 -5.83 -17.48 7.96
C MET A 130 -4.93 -16.88 6.88
N ILE A 131 -5.41 -15.82 6.25
CA ILE A 131 -4.62 -15.01 5.32
C ILE A 131 -4.70 -13.57 5.82
N ILE A 132 -3.55 -13.01 6.19
CA ILE A 132 -3.43 -11.70 6.85
C ILE A 132 -2.71 -10.76 5.88
N ASP A 133 -3.43 -9.81 5.31
CA ASP A 133 -2.91 -8.85 4.34
C ASP A 133 -2.53 -7.50 5.00
N GLU A 134 -1.72 -6.72 4.31
CA GLU A 134 -1.14 -5.46 4.78
C GLU A 134 -0.27 -5.59 6.05
N ALA A 135 0.33 -6.74 6.28
CA ALA A 135 1.15 -7.02 7.46
C ALA A 135 2.46 -6.19 7.54
N GLY A 136 2.77 -5.41 6.51
CA GLY A 136 3.84 -4.40 6.53
C GLY A 136 3.54 -3.24 7.47
N ILE A 137 2.26 -2.90 7.67
CA ILE A 137 1.80 -1.81 8.55
C ILE A 137 1.46 -2.32 9.94
N GLU A 138 1.23 -3.63 10.07
CA GLU A 138 0.81 -4.23 11.32
C GLU A 138 1.96 -4.33 12.32
N ARG A 139 1.62 -4.10 13.58
CA ARG A 139 2.47 -4.43 14.71
C ARG A 139 2.47 -5.93 14.97
N ILE A 140 3.54 -6.43 15.56
CA ILE A 140 3.64 -7.84 15.95
C ILE A 140 2.50 -8.22 16.90
N GLU A 141 2.16 -7.36 17.85
CA GLU A 141 1.08 -7.60 18.81
C GLU A 141 -0.29 -7.76 18.12
N HIS A 142 -0.50 -7.03 17.02
CA HIS A 142 -1.74 -7.12 16.25
C HIS A 142 -1.81 -8.39 15.40
N LEU A 143 -0.66 -8.95 15.03
CA LEU A 143 -0.60 -10.26 14.35
C LEU A 143 -1.22 -11.38 15.22
N LEU A 144 -1.18 -11.21 16.55
CA LEU A 144 -1.75 -12.16 17.50
C LEU A 144 -3.28 -12.20 17.46
N TRP A 145 -3.95 -11.10 17.13
CA TRP A 145 -5.40 -11.04 17.25
C TRP A 145 -6.14 -12.04 16.37
N PRO A 146 -5.79 -12.28 15.10
CA PRO A 146 -6.39 -13.35 14.31
C PRO A 146 -6.25 -14.72 14.97
N PHE A 147 -5.09 -15.01 15.55
CA PHE A 147 -4.85 -16.26 16.25
C PHE A 147 -5.62 -16.33 17.57
N TRP A 148 -5.63 -15.24 18.31
CA TRP A 148 -6.36 -15.14 19.58
C TRP A 148 -7.87 -15.37 19.40
N PHE A 149 -8.46 -14.78 18.39
CA PHE A 149 -9.89 -14.89 18.11
C PHE A 149 -10.25 -16.12 17.29
N GLY A 150 -9.27 -16.71 16.60
CA GLY A 150 -9.43 -17.93 15.82
C GLY A 150 -9.09 -19.23 16.54
N VAL A 151 -8.66 -19.15 17.81
CA VAL A 151 -8.11 -20.28 18.58
C VAL A 151 -8.79 -20.45 19.93
N ASP A 152 -8.72 -21.68 20.44
CA ASP A 152 -9.38 -22.17 21.64
C ASP A 152 -9.04 -21.38 22.92
N ARG A 153 -9.96 -21.42 23.91
CA ARG A 153 -9.86 -20.72 25.21
C ARG A 153 -8.58 -21.04 26.01
N GLN A 154 -7.90 -22.13 25.74
CA GLN A 154 -6.65 -22.51 26.41
C GLN A 154 -5.51 -21.50 26.10
N VAL A 155 -5.48 -20.94 24.90
CA VAL A 155 -4.50 -19.90 24.52
C VAL A 155 -4.79 -18.58 25.21
N GLN A 156 -6.06 -18.25 25.41
CA GLN A 156 -6.48 -17.04 26.14
C GLN A 156 -6.09 -17.06 27.61
N SER A 157 -6.00 -18.23 28.25
CA SER A 157 -5.59 -18.37 29.66
C SER A 157 -4.07 -18.24 29.86
N ALA A 158 -3.27 -18.68 28.91
CA ALA A 158 -1.81 -18.61 29.01
C ALA A 158 -1.28 -17.14 28.96
N HIS A 159 -2.02 -16.23 28.30
CA HIS A 159 -1.59 -14.83 28.13
C HIS A 159 -1.79 -13.92 29.36
N ARG A 160 -2.52 -14.37 30.38
CA ARG A 160 -2.75 -13.56 31.60
C ARG A 160 -1.54 -13.53 32.56
N TYR A 161 -0.46 -14.24 32.25
CA TYR A 161 0.66 -14.45 33.18
C TYR A 161 2.02 -13.86 32.76
N GLN A 162 2.11 -13.01 31.73
CA GLN A 162 3.44 -12.62 31.26
C GLN A 162 3.66 -11.10 31.18
N ASP A 163 4.52 -10.62 32.08
CA ASP A 163 4.97 -9.21 32.16
C ASP A 163 6.34 -8.92 31.50
N ASN A 164 6.92 -9.84 30.71
CA ASN A 164 8.24 -9.65 30.09
C ASN A 164 8.22 -9.79 28.56
N ALA A 165 8.41 -8.67 27.85
CA ALA A 165 8.26 -8.56 26.40
C ALA A 165 9.22 -9.40 25.53
N SER A 166 10.43 -9.73 25.98
CA SER A 166 11.42 -10.46 25.18
C SER A 166 11.24 -12.00 25.18
N THR A 167 10.74 -12.56 26.27
CA THR A 167 10.41 -13.98 26.40
C THR A 167 9.13 -14.31 25.60
N GLN A 168 8.21 -13.36 25.54
CA GLN A 168 6.90 -13.49 24.89
C GLN A 168 6.97 -13.75 23.38
N ILE A 169 8.00 -13.25 22.68
CA ILE A 169 8.08 -13.31 21.21
C ILE A 169 8.47 -14.70 20.69
N ASN A 170 9.30 -15.45 21.42
CA ASN A 170 9.66 -16.82 21.04
C ASN A 170 8.53 -17.80 21.36
N ASP A 171 7.85 -17.59 22.48
CA ASP A 171 6.68 -18.36 22.90
C ASP A 171 5.51 -18.22 21.92
N LEU A 172 5.46 -17.10 21.18
CA LEU A 172 4.41 -16.82 20.21
C LEU A 172 4.41 -17.79 19.02
N MET A 173 5.57 -18.06 18.40
CA MET A 173 5.64 -19.01 17.28
C MET A 173 5.29 -20.42 17.73
N GLU A 174 5.72 -20.81 18.94
CA GLU A 174 5.35 -22.10 19.53
C GLU A 174 3.84 -22.16 19.82
N LEU A 175 3.26 -21.07 20.34
CA LEU A 175 1.83 -20.98 20.61
C LEU A 175 1.02 -21.10 19.32
N ILE A 176 1.39 -20.37 18.26
CA ILE A 176 0.72 -20.44 16.96
C ILE A 176 0.86 -21.84 16.37
N SER A 177 2.04 -22.45 16.47
CA SER A 177 2.27 -23.83 16.01
C SER A 177 1.40 -24.84 16.75
N ARG A 178 1.24 -24.71 18.07
CA ARG A 178 0.36 -25.57 18.88
C ARG A 178 -1.12 -25.42 18.56
N CYS A 179 -1.54 -24.26 18.00
CA CYS A 179 -2.92 -24.02 17.62
C CYS A 179 -3.39 -24.84 16.40
N GLY A 180 -2.46 -25.44 15.66
CA GLY A 180 -2.78 -26.18 14.44
C GLY A 180 -3.43 -25.33 13.34
N THR A 181 -3.33 -24.01 13.45
CA THR A 181 -3.83 -23.06 12.44
C THR A 181 -2.73 -22.71 11.47
N VAL A 182 -3.00 -22.85 10.19
CA VAL A 182 -2.10 -22.44 9.12
C VAL A 182 -2.32 -20.97 8.81
N ALA A 183 -1.25 -20.19 8.69
CA ALA A 183 -1.37 -18.77 8.34
C ALA A 183 -0.43 -18.34 7.20
N THR A 184 -0.95 -17.52 6.32
CA THR A 184 -0.17 -16.80 5.32
C THR A 184 -0.20 -15.31 5.65
N VAL A 185 0.95 -14.76 6.01
CA VAL A 185 1.13 -13.35 6.34
C VAL A 185 1.63 -12.63 5.12
N VAL A 186 0.80 -11.77 4.56
CA VAL A 186 1.04 -11.10 3.27
C VAL A 186 1.31 -9.61 3.50
N GLY A 187 2.27 -9.04 2.81
CA GLY A 187 2.55 -7.61 2.94
C GLY A 187 3.77 -7.15 2.17
N ASP A 188 4.15 -5.91 2.41
CA ASP A 188 5.34 -5.29 1.84
C ASP A 188 6.07 -4.48 2.92
N PRO A 189 7.20 -4.97 3.44
CA PRO A 189 7.94 -4.27 4.50
C PRO A 189 8.57 -2.96 4.03
N LYS A 190 8.63 -2.74 2.71
CA LYS A 190 9.25 -1.55 2.10
C LYS A 190 8.25 -0.45 1.74
N GLN A 191 6.94 -0.67 1.94
CA GLN A 191 5.91 0.34 1.70
C GLN A 191 5.49 1.10 2.95
N SER A 192 5.40 0.46 4.10
CA SER A 192 4.95 1.13 5.33
C SER A 192 5.46 0.41 6.55
N ARG A 193 5.63 1.17 7.61
CA ARG A 193 5.97 0.63 8.95
C ARG A 193 4.86 0.93 9.94
N PRO A 194 4.70 0.11 10.97
CA PRO A 194 3.79 0.38 12.05
C PRO A 194 4.11 1.73 12.72
N ILE A 195 3.08 2.52 13.01
CA ILE A 195 3.23 3.69 13.87
C ILE A 195 3.27 3.17 15.31
N SER A 196 4.46 3.13 15.91
CA SER A 196 4.62 2.67 17.29
C SER A 196 5.26 3.74 18.16
N PRO A 197 4.77 3.99 19.38
CA PRO A 197 5.46 4.79 20.38
C PRO A 197 6.66 4.05 21.02
N VAL A 198 6.74 2.74 20.85
CA VAL A 198 7.86 1.90 21.27
C VAL A 198 8.64 1.54 20.01
N ASN A 199 9.95 1.72 20.02
CA ASN A 199 10.86 1.36 18.94
C ASN A 199 10.87 -0.16 18.66
N SER A 200 9.75 -0.71 18.17
CA SER A 200 9.76 -2.02 17.55
C SER A 200 10.16 -1.81 16.08
N ASP A 201 11.41 -2.11 15.77
CA ASP A 201 12.02 -1.88 14.45
C ASP A 201 11.42 -2.76 13.33
N TYR A 202 10.45 -3.62 13.65
CA TYR A 202 9.93 -4.62 12.72
C TYR A 202 8.41 -4.56 12.59
N SER A 203 7.94 -4.65 11.35
CA SER A 203 6.54 -4.97 11.04
C SER A 203 6.24 -6.46 11.28
N ALA A 204 4.95 -6.81 11.36
CA ALA A 204 4.53 -8.20 11.54
C ALA A 204 5.09 -9.13 10.45
N ILE A 205 5.10 -8.68 9.19
CA ILE A 205 5.66 -9.50 8.10
C ILE A 205 7.18 -9.70 8.23
N GLU A 206 7.95 -8.65 8.58
CA GLU A 206 9.39 -8.77 8.77
C GLU A 206 9.72 -9.76 9.91
N TRP A 207 8.91 -9.72 10.97
CA TRP A 207 9.06 -10.64 12.09
C TRP A 207 8.83 -12.10 11.68
N VAL A 208 7.79 -12.36 10.87
CA VAL A 208 7.49 -13.70 10.33
C VAL A 208 8.57 -14.14 9.35
N MET A 209 9.01 -13.28 8.43
CA MET A 209 10.08 -13.60 7.45
C MET A 209 11.39 -14.03 8.11
N LYS A 210 11.71 -13.50 9.30
CA LYS A 210 12.92 -13.88 10.04
C LYS A 210 12.83 -15.23 10.75
N ARG A 211 11.62 -15.79 10.94
CA ARG A 211 11.37 -16.97 11.79
C ARG A 211 10.72 -18.12 11.06
N SER A 212 10.21 -17.90 9.88
CA SER A 212 9.52 -18.92 9.11
C SER A 212 9.85 -18.82 7.62
N ARG A 213 9.32 -19.75 6.85
CA ARG A 213 9.47 -19.75 5.40
C ARG A 213 8.79 -18.54 4.78
N TRP A 214 9.39 -18.00 3.75
CA TRP A 214 8.80 -16.90 2.99
C TRP A 214 9.13 -17.01 1.50
N ASP A 215 8.31 -16.34 0.71
CA ASP A 215 8.48 -16.22 -0.72
C ASP A 215 8.10 -14.81 -1.17
N THR A 216 8.44 -14.43 -2.39
CA THR A 216 8.18 -13.11 -2.93
C THR A 216 7.58 -13.19 -4.34
N LEU A 217 6.63 -12.30 -4.61
CA LEU A 217 6.13 -12.00 -5.95
C LEU A 217 7.01 -10.92 -6.59
N ARG A 218 7.24 -11.00 -7.90
CA ARG A 218 8.10 -10.04 -8.63
C ARG A 218 7.45 -9.46 -9.88
N ILE A 219 6.30 -9.99 -10.31
CA ILE A 219 5.60 -9.52 -11.51
C ILE A 219 4.53 -8.52 -11.12
N SER A 220 4.71 -7.26 -11.53
CA SER A 220 3.74 -6.19 -11.29
C SER A 220 2.74 -6.09 -12.42
N HIS A 221 1.46 -6.22 -12.09
CA HIS A 221 0.32 -5.99 -12.99
C HIS A 221 -0.20 -4.54 -12.94
N ARG A 222 0.58 -3.66 -12.31
CA ARG A 222 0.22 -2.23 -12.14
C ARG A 222 1.22 -1.30 -12.82
N LEU A 223 2.51 -1.49 -12.52
CA LEU A 223 3.57 -0.54 -12.85
C LEU A 223 4.10 -0.81 -14.26
N PRO A 224 4.12 0.17 -15.18
CA PRO A 224 4.85 0.07 -16.43
C PRO A 224 6.36 -0.01 -16.20
N ASP A 225 7.13 -0.38 -17.23
CA ASP A 225 8.56 -0.68 -17.10
C ASP A 225 9.37 0.40 -16.40
N SER A 226 9.20 1.66 -16.77
CA SER A 226 9.94 2.76 -16.15
C SER A 226 9.65 2.87 -14.65
N LEU A 227 8.38 2.70 -14.25
CA LEU A 227 7.99 2.75 -12.83
C LEU A 227 8.41 1.50 -12.08
N SER A 228 8.28 0.30 -12.66
CA SER A 228 8.71 -0.92 -12.01
C SER A 228 10.23 -0.95 -11.83
N GLY A 229 10.99 -0.46 -12.81
CA GLY A 229 12.43 -0.31 -12.72
C GLY A 229 12.84 0.69 -11.63
N LEU A 230 12.23 1.88 -11.61
CA LEU A 230 12.47 2.87 -10.55
C LEU A 230 12.19 2.28 -9.17
N VAL A 231 11.03 1.69 -8.96
CA VAL A 231 10.60 1.11 -7.69
C VAL A 231 11.50 -0.06 -7.28
N ASN A 232 11.90 -0.91 -8.25
CA ASN A 232 12.81 -2.03 -8.00
C ASN A 232 14.17 -1.57 -7.48
N GLU A 233 14.80 -0.59 -8.14
CA GLU A 233 16.11 -0.10 -7.75
C GLU A 233 16.03 0.78 -6.48
N PHE A 234 15.02 1.63 -6.39
CA PHE A 234 14.82 2.51 -5.25
C PHE A 234 14.64 1.74 -3.94
N ALA A 235 13.76 0.75 -3.93
CA ALA A 235 13.45 -0.04 -2.74
C ALA A 235 14.18 -1.38 -2.67
N SER A 236 15.06 -1.69 -3.63
CA SER A 236 15.87 -2.92 -3.64
C SER A 236 15.03 -4.20 -3.55
N TYR A 237 14.00 -4.33 -4.40
CA TYR A 237 13.13 -5.53 -4.40
C TYR A 237 13.80 -6.78 -5.02
N GLY A 238 14.91 -6.62 -5.70
CA GLY A 238 15.67 -7.77 -6.21
C GLY A 238 14.98 -8.52 -7.35
N GLY A 239 14.39 -7.79 -8.31
CA GLY A 239 13.81 -8.38 -9.52
C GLY A 239 12.35 -8.06 -9.79
N LEU A 240 11.81 -7.00 -9.17
CA LEU A 240 10.48 -6.48 -9.54
C LEU A 240 10.51 -6.05 -11.01
N ARG A 241 9.56 -6.55 -11.78
CA ARG A 241 9.39 -6.25 -13.21
C ARG A 241 7.91 -6.14 -13.57
N SER A 242 7.62 -5.48 -14.67
CA SER A 242 6.26 -5.41 -15.19
C SER A 242 5.81 -6.71 -15.82
N ALA A 243 4.53 -7.01 -15.73
CA ALA A 243 3.92 -8.01 -16.62
C ALA A 243 4.04 -7.53 -18.08
N PRO A 244 4.22 -8.45 -19.07
CA PRO A 244 4.45 -8.07 -20.47
C PRO A 244 3.38 -7.12 -21.05
N GLU A 245 2.13 -7.32 -20.71
CA GLU A 245 0.99 -6.51 -21.15
C GLU A 245 0.92 -5.13 -20.44
N ILE A 246 1.63 -4.97 -19.33
CA ILE A 246 1.69 -3.74 -18.53
C ILE A 246 2.93 -2.91 -18.87
N ALA A 247 4.01 -3.56 -19.24
CA ALA A 247 5.30 -2.94 -19.53
C ALA A 247 5.23 -1.70 -20.44
N PRO A 248 4.51 -1.75 -21.58
CA PRO A 248 4.42 -0.61 -22.50
C PRO A 248 3.39 0.46 -22.10
N ARG A 249 2.71 0.31 -20.95
CA ARG A 249 1.63 1.23 -20.56
C ARG A 249 2.15 2.66 -20.42
N ARG A 250 1.43 3.60 -21.03
CA ARG A 250 1.71 5.04 -21.03
C ARG A 250 0.40 5.81 -20.88
N LEU A 251 0.51 7.07 -20.55
CA LEU A 251 -0.65 7.97 -20.54
C LEU A 251 -1.20 8.11 -21.96
N THR A 252 -2.45 7.67 -22.18
CA THR A 252 -3.09 7.73 -23.49
C THR A 252 -3.96 8.97 -23.55
N VAL A 253 -3.37 10.09 -24.00
CA VAL A 253 -4.03 11.38 -24.18
C VAL A 253 -3.43 12.11 -25.36
N GLU A 254 -4.25 12.88 -26.08
CA GLU A 254 -3.76 13.85 -27.05
C GLU A 254 -3.36 15.13 -26.32
N VAL A 255 -2.09 15.48 -26.41
CA VAL A 255 -1.55 16.70 -25.81
C VAL A 255 -1.47 17.76 -26.90
N PRO A 256 -2.36 18.78 -26.93
CA PRO A 256 -2.32 19.84 -27.92
C PRO A 256 -0.97 20.54 -27.92
N PRO A 257 -0.47 21.03 -29.11
CA PRO A 257 0.84 21.64 -29.20
C PRO A 257 0.96 22.90 -28.34
N ASP A 258 -0.10 23.67 -28.22
CA ASP A 258 -0.13 24.97 -27.54
C ASP A 258 -0.58 24.88 -26.07
N ILE A 259 -0.69 23.65 -25.50
CA ILE A 259 -1.13 23.51 -24.13
C ILE A 259 -0.02 23.90 -23.17
N GLU A 260 -0.40 24.67 -22.17
CA GLU A 260 0.43 24.98 -21.02
C GLU A 260 0.84 23.68 -20.30
N TYR A 261 2.07 23.61 -19.77
CA TYR A 261 2.63 22.41 -19.12
C TYR A 261 2.80 21.17 -20.01
N ARG A 262 2.82 21.35 -21.33
CA ARG A 262 3.00 20.25 -22.28
C ARG A 262 4.16 19.32 -21.90
N GLU A 263 5.30 19.89 -21.51
CA GLU A 263 6.48 19.09 -21.15
C GLU A 263 6.26 18.21 -19.91
N ILE A 264 5.42 18.66 -18.96
CA ILE A 264 5.13 17.91 -17.74
C ILE A 264 4.22 16.72 -18.02
N ILE A 265 3.31 16.87 -18.98
CA ILE A 265 2.23 15.90 -19.24
C ILE A 265 2.47 15.02 -20.47
N GLN A 266 3.67 15.07 -21.06
CA GLN A 266 4.02 14.23 -22.22
C GLN A 266 3.75 12.74 -21.93
N PRO A 267 3.01 12.04 -22.83
CA PRO A 267 2.70 10.62 -22.64
C PRO A 267 3.92 9.70 -22.58
N ASP A 268 4.94 10.00 -23.37
CA ASP A 268 6.16 9.18 -23.47
C ASP A 268 7.01 9.26 -22.20
N GLU A 269 6.90 10.34 -21.45
CA GLU A 269 7.58 10.55 -20.18
C GLU A 269 6.73 10.02 -19.03
N VAL A 270 6.92 8.76 -18.65
CA VAL A 270 6.15 8.14 -17.55
C VAL A 270 6.43 8.81 -16.21
N ILE A 271 7.65 9.28 -15.98
CA ILE A 271 8.09 9.92 -14.74
C ILE A 271 8.65 11.30 -15.06
N THR A 272 8.03 12.33 -14.48
CA THR A 272 8.47 13.72 -14.61
C THR A 272 8.68 14.33 -13.24
N TRP A 273 9.84 14.91 -13.00
CA TRP A 273 10.11 15.74 -11.83
C TRP A 273 10.02 17.21 -12.21
N VAL A 274 9.14 17.94 -11.57
CA VAL A 274 9.02 19.39 -11.70
C VAL A 274 9.77 20.02 -10.55
N ASP A 275 10.88 20.69 -10.84
CA ASP A 275 11.68 21.38 -9.84
C ASP A 275 10.95 22.64 -9.37
N VAL A 276 10.43 22.62 -8.15
CA VAL A 276 9.67 23.72 -7.55
C VAL A 276 10.44 24.30 -6.38
N ASN A 277 10.99 25.49 -6.58
CA ASN A 277 11.77 26.18 -5.56
C ASN A 277 10.90 27.10 -4.69
N GLY A 278 9.88 26.52 -4.04
CA GLY A 278 9.02 27.21 -3.07
C GLY A 278 9.49 26.98 -1.64
N ASN A 279 9.37 28.00 -0.79
CA ASN A 279 9.76 27.88 0.62
C ASN A 279 8.70 27.07 1.41
N GLU A 280 9.18 26.16 2.22
CA GLU A 280 8.32 25.49 3.19
C GLU A 280 7.97 26.40 4.36
N ARG A 281 6.83 26.15 5.00
CA ARG A 281 6.47 26.77 6.27
C ARG A 281 5.96 25.74 7.26
N PRO A 282 6.30 25.83 8.55
CA PRO A 282 5.74 24.94 9.57
C PRO A 282 4.26 25.27 9.78
N MET A 283 3.45 24.22 9.90
CA MET A 283 2.00 24.31 10.15
C MET A 283 1.61 23.45 11.36
N GLY A 284 2.39 23.54 12.42
CA GLY A 284 2.29 22.75 13.63
C GLY A 284 3.58 21.95 13.91
N PRO A 285 3.60 21.15 14.97
CA PRO A 285 4.83 20.49 15.43
C PRO A 285 5.43 19.48 14.43
N THR A 286 4.58 18.86 13.61
CA THR A 286 4.96 17.73 12.73
C THR A 286 4.48 17.90 11.30
N SER A 287 3.99 19.08 10.92
CA SER A 287 3.41 19.29 9.59
C SER A 287 3.95 20.54 8.94
N TRP A 288 4.24 20.44 7.65
CA TRP A 288 4.77 21.53 6.82
C TRP A 288 3.89 21.71 5.59
N ALA A 289 3.99 22.90 4.99
CA ALA A 289 3.32 23.25 3.76
C ALA A 289 4.24 24.06 2.86
N ASN A 290 4.09 23.88 1.56
CA ASN A 290 4.75 24.63 0.51
C ASN A 290 3.66 25.18 -0.44
N GLU A 291 3.44 26.47 -0.35
CA GLU A 291 2.37 27.16 -1.08
C GLU A 291 2.55 27.07 -2.60
N LEU A 292 3.79 27.21 -3.06
CA LEU A 292 4.12 27.15 -4.48
C LEU A 292 3.88 25.76 -5.06
N GLU A 293 4.30 24.71 -4.35
CA GLU A 293 3.99 23.33 -4.74
C GLU A 293 2.47 23.06 -4.75
N ALA A 294 1.73 23.59 -3.78
CA ALA A 294 0.28 23.42 -3.73
C ALA A 294 -0.42 24.05 -4.93
N LYS A 295 -0.01 25.27 -5.32
CA LYS A 295 -0.49 25.93 -6.54
C LYS A 295 -0.13 25.15 -7.80
N ALA A 296 1.11 24.69 -7.90
CA ALA A 296 1.59 23.86 -9.01
C ALA A 296 0.78 22.56 -9.15
N CYS A 297 0.58 21.81 -8.04
CA CYS A 297 -0.27 20.63 -8.03
C CYS A 297 -1.67 20.91 -8.58
N THR A 298 -2.27 22.01 -8.13
CA THR A 298 -3.63 22.41 -8.52
C THR A 298 -3.71 22.76 -10.01
N LYS A 299 -2.77 23.56 -10.51
CA LYS A 299 -2.74 23.95 -11.92
C LYS A 299 -2.52 22.74 -12.84
N ILE A 300 -1.56 21.87 -12.52
CA ILE A 300 -1.31 20.64 -13.28
C ILE A 300 -2.54 19.71 -13.24
N SER A 301 -3.15 19.53 -12.07
CA SER A 301 -4.36 18.72 -11.94
C SER A 301 -5.52 19.26 -12.78
N ASN A 302 -5.71 20.57 -12.78
CA ASN A 302 -6.75 21.22 -13.58
C ASN A 302 -6.53 21.01 -15.10
N HIS A 303 -5.28 21.14 -15.57
CA HIS A 303 -4.92 20.85 -16.95
C HIS A 303 -5.21 19.40 -17.34
N LEU A 304 -4.78 18.46 -16.49
CA LEU A 304 -5.06 17.04 -16.68
C LEU A 304 -6.56 16.73 -16.68
N SER A 305 -7.38 17.48 -15.93
CA SER A 305 -8.84 17.32 -15.97
C SER A 305 -9.43 17.65 -17.32
N LYS A 306 -8.82 18.57 -18.07
CA LYS A 306 -9.28 18.98 -19.40
C LYS A 306 -8.90 17.99 -20.50
N ILE A 307 -7.65 17.48 -20.48
CA ILE A 307 -7.13 16.60 -21.54
C ILE A 307 -7.26 15.11 -21.23
N ALA A 308 -7.36 14.75 -19.97
CA ALA A 308 -7.40 13.36 -19.48
C ALA A 308 -8.61 13.12 -18.56
N SER A 309 -9.79 13.63 -18.93
CA SER A 309 -11.00 13.62 -18.10
C SER A 309 -11.46 12.22 -17.70
N LYS A 310 -11.15 11.19 -18.48
CA LYS A 310 -11.45 9.79 -18.21
C LYS A 310 -10.43 9.10 -17.30
N LYS A 311 -9.29 9.73 -17.04
CA LYS A 311 -8.21 9.16 -16.21
C LYS A 311 -8.41 9.51 -14.75
N THR A 312 -8.18 8.52 -13.91
CA THR A 312 -8.18 8.70 -12.45
C THR A 312 -6.92 9.45 -12.02
N LYS A 313 -7.09 10.41 -11.10
CA LYS A 313 -5.99 11.22 -10.55
C LYS A 313 -5.97 11.16 -9.03
N VAL A 314 -4.77 11.17 -8.46
CA VAL A 314 -4.57 11.35 -7.03
C VAL A 314 -3.38 12.28 -6.79
N ILE A 315 -3.52 13.19 -5.84
CA ILE A 315 -2.42 14.00 -5.33
C ILE A 315 -2.02 13.43 -3.98
N VAL A 316 -0.74 13.08 -3.87
CA VAL A 316 -0.15 12.49 -2.66
C VAL A 316 0.83 13.47 -2.05
N THR A 317 0.86 13.58 -0.74
CA THR A 317 1.87 14.33 0.02
C THR A 317 2.13 13.65 1.35
N ARG A 318 3.26 13.94 1.99
CA ARG A 318 3.53 13.42 3.35
C ARG A 318 2.73 14.16 4.42
N PHE A 319 2.47 15.45 4.22
CA PHE A 319 2.00 16.34 5.27
C PHE A 319 0.51 16.67 5.18
N THR A 320 -0.17 16.57 6.33
CA THR A 320 -1.61 16.86 6.43
C THR A 320 -1.92 18.33 6.11
N ALA A 321 -1.03 19.26 6.51
CA ALA A 321 -1.20 20.68 6.18
C ALA A 321 -1.17 20.92 4.66
N GLN A 322 -0.21 20.34 3.96
CA GLN A 322 -0.12 20.42 2.50
C GLN A 322 -1.37 19.85 1.81
N LYS A 323 -1.84 18.69 2.29
CA LYS A 323 -3.09 18.09 1.80
C LYS A 323 -4.26 19.05 1.90
N HIS A 324 -4.40 19.77 3.02
CA HIS A 324 -5.50 20.72 3.21
C HIS A 324 -5.38 21.94 2.29
N ILE A 325 -4.17 22.48 2.11
CA ILE A 325 -3.95 23.62 1.21
C ILE A 325 -4.26 23.24 -0.23
N ILE A 326 -3.75 22.12 -0.72
CA ILE A 326 -4.05 21.62 -2.09
C ILE A 326 -5.56 21.44 -2.26
N ARG A 327 -6.23 20.82 -1.29
CA ARG A 327 -7.67 20.61 -1.32
C ARG A 327 -8.46 21.91 -1.40
N ASN A 328 -8.06 22.92 -0.64
CA ASN A 328 -8.68 24.25 -0.66
C ASN A 328 -8.50 24.92 -2.04
N TYR A 329 -7.35 24.80 -2.67
CA TYR A 329 -7.12 25.34 -4.02
C TYR A 329 -7.95 24.62 -5.08
N LEU A 330 -8.03 23.29 -5.03
CA LEU A 330 -8.88 22.51 -5.95
C LEU A 330 -10.35 22.90 -5.82
N GLN A 331 -10.85 23.06 -4.60
CA GLN A 331 -12.22 23.49 -4.34
C GLN A 331 -12.52 24.89 -4.92
N ARG A 332 -11.57 25.84 -4.80
CA ARG A 332 -11.70 27.19 -5.39
C ARG A 332 -11.84 27.18 -6.90
N ILE A 333 -11.29 26.21 -7.58
CA ILE A 333 -11.41 26.05 -9.03
C ILE A 333 -12.52 25.06 -9.43
N GLY A 334 -13.34 24.60 -8.48
CA GLY A 334 -14.46 23.70 -8.73
C GLY A 334 -14.08 22.22 -8.92
N ASP A 335 -12.83 21.81 -8.62
CA ASP A 335 -12.42 20.41 -8.68
C ASP A 335 -12.65 19.73 -7.34
N TYR A 336 -13.78 19.04 -7.21
CA TYR A 336 -14.16 18.23 -6.06
C TYR A 336 -13.82 16.74 -6.24
N ASN A 337 -13.42 16.33 -7.43
CA ASN A 337 -13.22 14.93 -7.81
C ASN A 337 -11.79 14.45 -7.63
N THR A 338 -10.80 15.34 -7.70
CA THR A 338 -9.40 14.98 -7.50
C THR A 338 -9.15 14.62 -6.04
N LYS A 339 -8.84 13.35 -5.78
CA LYS A 339 -8.50 12.86 -4.43
C LYS A 339 -7.16 13.43 -4.00
N VAL A 340 -7.12 14.04 -2.81
CA VAL A 340 -5.86 14.48 -2.16
C VAL A 340 -5.68 13.69 -0.87
N THR A 341 -4.53 13.03 -0.69
CA THR A 341 -4.27 12.15 0.44
C THR A 341 -2.83 12.26 0.95
N THR A 342 -2.59 11.78 2.16
CA THR A 342 -1.22 11.59 2.66
C THR A 342 -0.65 10.25 2.18
N THR A 343 0.68 10.05 2.29
CA THR A 343 1.34 8.77 1.98
C THR A 343 0.70 7.60 2.72
N THR A 344 0.42 7.76 4.02
CA THR A 344 -0.29 6.75 4.81
C THR A 344 -1.72 6.51 4.29
N GLY A 345 -2.45 7.58 3.95
CA GLY A 345 -3.81 7.47 3.40
C GLY A 345 -3.86 6.99 1.94
N ALA A 346 -2.70 6.92 1.26
CA ALA A 346 -2.57 6.39 -0.09
C ALA A 346 -2.41 4.86 -0.14
N LEU A 347 -2.25 4.21 1.02
CA LEU A 347 -2.20 2.75 1.09
C LEU A 347 -3.49 2.15 0.51
N GLY A 348 -3.36 1.13 -0.32
CA GLY A 348 -4.48 0.56 -1.08
C GLY A 348 -5.00 1.44 -2.23
N THR A 349 -4.61 2.73 -2.30
CA THR A 349 -5.03 3.62 -3.40
C THR A 349 -4.15 3.43 -4.63
N GLN A 350 -4.74 3.55 -5.81
CA GLN A 350 -4.03 3.59 -7.09
C GLN A 350 -4.76 4.53 -8.07
N ALA A 351 -4.04 5.13 -8.99
CA ALA A 351 -4.60 6.02 -10.00
C ALA A 351 -3.78 5.94 -11.30
N ASP A 352 -4.40 6.33 -12.41
CA ASP A 352 -3.69 6.40 -13.68
C ASP A 352 -2.59 7.45 -13.61
N ILE A 353 -2.88 8.59 -12.97
CA ILE A 353 -1.95 9.71 -12.80
C ILE A 353 -1.76 10.00 -11.31
N VAL A 354 -0.52 10.06 -10.86
CA VAL A 354 -0.14 10.47 -9.51
C VAL A 354 0.66 11.76 -9.57
N ILE A 355 0.25 12.74 -8.77
CA ILE A 355 1.00 13.97 -8.51
C ILE A 355 1.52 13.88 -7.08
N PHE A 356 2.83 13.91 -6.89
CA PHE A 356 3.46 13.76 -5.58
C PHE A 356 4.15 15.06 -5.15
N SER A 357 3.63 15.73 -4.10
CA SER A 357 4.21 16.94 -3.52
C SER A 357 5.12 16.59 -2.34
N LEU A 358 6.40 16.92 -2.48
CA LEU A 358 7.47 16.63 -1.49
C LEU A 358 7.50 17.63 -0.34
N VAL A 359 7.15 18.90 -0.60
CA VAL A 359 6.99 20.00 0.36
C VAL A 359 8.30 20.58 0.88
N ARG A 360 9.26 19.73 1.25
CA ARG A 360 10.46 20.15 1.99
C ARG A 360 11.40 20.99 1.14
N ASN A 361 11.67 22.20 1.62
CA ASN A 361 12.72 23.10 1.12
C ASN A 361 13.06 24.12 2.21
N ASN A 362 14.20 23.93 2.86
CA ASN A 362 14.67 24.75 3.97
C ASN A 362 16.18 24.94 3.93
N PRO A 363 16.71 26.03 4.56
CA PRO A 363 18.14 26.34 4.56
C PRO A 363 19.02 25.24 5.19
N GLU A 364 18.48 24.51 6.17
CA GLU A 364 19.17 23.44 6.87
C GLU A 364 19.29 22.18 6.04
N ARG A 365 18.64 22.09 4.89
CA ARG A 365 18.55 20.91 4.01
C ARG A 365 18.04 19.66 4.73
N ASN A 366 17.14 19.84 5.70
CA ASN A 366 16.55 18.74 6.45
C ASN A 366 15.26 18.24 5.76
N VAL A 367 15.34 17.10 5.07
CA VAL A 367 14.18 16.46 4.44
C VAL A 367 13.25 15.79 5.47
N GLY A 368 13.77 15.45 6.65
CA GLY A 368 12.99 14.83 7.72
C GLY A 368 12.23 13.58 7.26
N ALA A 369 11.02 13.41 7.80
CA ALA A 369 10.17 12.26 7.50
C ALA A 369 9.73 12.15 6.02
N ALA A 370 9.75 13.25 5.25
CA ALA A 370 9.43 13.21 3.82
C ALA A 370 10.46 12.45 2.98
N GLY A 371 11.66 12.22 3.53
CA GLY A 371 12.74 11.48 2.87
C GLY A 371 12.84 10.00 3.26
N THR A 372 11.87 9.43 3.97
CA THR A 372 11.92 8.00 4.35
C THR A 372 11.66 7.09 3.16
N LEU A 373 12.30 5.90 3.16
CA LEU A 373 12.14 4.91 2.10
C LEU A 373 10.65 4.55 1.91
N GLN A 374 9.95 4.30 3.01
CA GLN A 374 8.59 3.82 2.99
C GLN A 374 7.61 4.86 2.42
N ASP A 375 7.69 6.10 2.87
CA ASP A 375 6.81 7.17 2.38
C ASP A 375 7.02 7.45 0.89
N LEU A 376 8.28 7.53 0.47
CA LEU A 376 8.63 7.72 -0.94
C LEU A 376 8.17 6.54 -1.79
N ASN A 377 8.42 5.30 -1.34
CA ASN A 377 8.04 4.09 -2.06
C ASN A 377 6.52 3.96 -2.20
N VAL A 378 5.76 4.30 -1.15
CA VAL A 378 4.29 4.34 -1.24
C VAL A 378 3.86 5.33 -2.32
N ALA A 379 4.37 6.56 -2.31
CA ALA A 379 3.94 7.59 -3.25
C ALA A 379 4.24 7.23 -4.72
N ILE A 380 5.49 6.83 -5.03
CA ILE A 380 5.91 6.53 -6.40
C ILE A 380 5.27 5.26 -6.97
N SER A 381 4.81 4.35 -6.12
CA SER A 381 4.21 3.08 -6.54
C SER A 381 2.69 3.11 -6.71
N ARG A 382 2.05 4.27 -6.55
CA ARG A 382 0.58 4.41 -6.72
C ARG A 382 0.14 4.61 -8.16
N SER A 383 1.05 5.03 -9.05
CA SER A 383 0.74 5.35 -10.44
C SER A 383 0.63 4.12 -11.33
N LYS A 384 -0.30 4.19 -12.30
CA LYS A 384 -0.45 3.18 -13.36
C LYS A 384 0.13 3.64 -14.69
N GLU A 385 0.14 4.93 -14.98
CA GLU A 385 0.53 5.47 -16.29
C GLU A 385 1.49 6.64 -16.20
N LYS A 386 1.29 7.58 -15.26
CA LYS A 386 2.08 8.81 -15.15
C LYS A 386 2.34 9.18 -13.70
N LEU A 387 3.60 9.40 -13.37
CA LEU A 387 4.05 9.96 -12.09
C LEU A 387 4.64 11.34 -12.31
N ILE A 388 4.10 12.36 -11.61
CA ILE A 388 4.61 13.73 -11.60
C ILE A 388 5.05 14.03 -10.17
N ILE A 389 6.34 14.24 -9.97
CA ILE A 389 6.93 14.61 -8.67
C ILE A 389 7.14 16.12 -8.65
N LEU A 390 6.68 16.81 -7.61
CA LEU A 390 6.91 18.23 -7.40
C LEU A 390 7.72 18.44 -6.13
N GLY A 391 8.74 19.27 -6.23
CA GLY A 391 9.57 19.66 -5.09
C GLY A 391 10.95 20.09 -5.50
N ASN A 392 11.67 20.76 -4.61
CA ASN A 392 13.01 21.24 -4.88
C ASN A 392 13.98 20.07 -5.09
N PHE A 393 14.49 19.94 -6.32
CA PHE A 393 15.35 18.85 -6.73
C PHE A 393 16.68 18.86 -5.97
N GLU A 394 17.31 20.02 -5.88
CA GLU A 394 18.59 20.21 -5.18
C GLU A 394 18.47 19.85 -3.68
N MET A 395 17.34 20.21 -3.06
CA MET A 395 16.99 19.85 -1.69
C MET A 395 16.96 18.33 -1.50
N MET A 396 16.32 17.60 -2.40
CA MET A 396 16.23 16.14 -2.32
C MET A 396 17.57 15.47 -2.63
N LEU A 397 18.33 16.01 -3.58
CA LEU A 397 19.63 15.48 -3.96
C LEU A 397 20.68 15.64 -2.86
N ASN A 398 20.65 16.73 -2.13
CA ASN A 398 21.68 17.09 -1.13
C ASN A 398 21.17 17.16 0.31
N GLY A 399 19.89 16.91 0.52
CA GLY A 399 19.27 16.94 1.84
C GLY A 399 19.64 15.74 2.71
N TRP A 400 19.49 15.91 4.02
CA TRP A 400 19.72 14.90 5.03
C TRP A 400 18.43 14.59 5.82
N THR A 401 18.43 13.49 6.54
CA THR A 401 17.33 13.08 7.41
C THR A 401 17.86 12.73 8.80
N ASN A 402 17.05 12.97 9.83
CA ASN A 402 17.36 12.61 11.23
C ASN A 402 17.27 11.10 11.50
N ASP A 403 17.00 10.28 10.49
CA ASP A 403 16.99 8.84 10.66
C ASP A 403 18.42 8.37 10.93
N ALA A 404 18.72 8.09 12.20
CA ALA A 404 20.03 7.65 12.67
C ALA A 404 20.52 6.34 12.00
N SER A 405 19.62 5.60 11.37
CA SER A 405 19.95 4.37 10.64
C SER A 405 20.51 4.63 9.23
N VAL A 406 20.46 5.88 8.75
CA VAL A 406 20.88 6.26 7.39
C VAL A 406 22.04 7.23 7.42
N SER A 407 23.18 6.84 6.85
CA SER A 407 24.29 7.78 6.65
C SER A 407 23.89 8.87 5.63
N HIS A 408 24.38 10.10 5.78
CA HIS A 408 24.11 11.24 4.87
C HIS A 408 24.28 10.92 3.38
N ARG A 409 25.15 9.97 3.03
CA ARG A 409 25.41 9.56 1.65
C ARG A 409 24.34 8.61 1.08
N LYS A 410 23.47 8.06 1.91
CA LYS A 410 22.48 7.01 1.53
C LYS A 410 21.04 7.44 1.76
N SER A 411 20.76 8.75 1.89
CA SER A 411 19.39 9.23 2.05
C SER A 411 18.47 8.68 0.95
N PRO A 412 17.32 8.06 1.29
CA PRO A 412 16.36 7.59 0.30
C PRO A 412 15.92 8.69 -0.66
N ALA A 413 15.72 9.92 -0.19
CA ALA A 413 15.37 11.06 -1.05
C ALA A 413 16.44 11.32 -2.12
N ARG A 414 17.72 11.29 -1.74
CA ARG A 414 18.84 11.42 -2.67
C ARG A 414 18.87 10.29 -3.69
N ASN A 415 18.64 9.06 -3.25
CA ASN A 415 18.61 7.91 -4.15
C ASN A 415 17.48 8.06 -5.18
N LEU A 416 16.28 8.47 -4.75
CA LEU A 416 15.17 8.73 -5.64
C LEU A 416 15.50 9.81 -6.68
N ALA A 417 16.03 10.97 -6.22
CA ALA A 417 16.41 12.07 -7.11
C ALA A 417 17.41 11.62 -8.18
N ARG A 418 18.46 10.90 -7.78
CA ARG A 418 19.47 10.37 -8.71
C ARG A 418 18.90 9.38 -9.72
N LEU A 419 18.06 8.46 -9.28
CA LEU A 419 17.46 7.46 -10.17
C LEU A 419 16.53 8.10 -11.20
N VAL A 420 15.77 9.13 -10.78
CA VAL A 420 14.92 9.89 -11.72
C VAL A 420 15.78 10.62 -12.74
N GLU A 421 16.81 11.37 -12.29
CA GLU A 421 17.69 12.16 -13.15
C GLU A 421 18.47 11.29 -14.16
N SER A 422 19.08 10.21 -13.68
CA SER A 422 20.06 9.45 -14.46
C SER A 422 19.44 8.38 -15.37
N LYS A 423 18.18 7.92 -15.07
CA LYS A 423 17.72 6.69 -15.73
C LYS A 423 16.22 6.64 -16.03
N TYR A 424 15.36 7.10 -15.12
CA TYR A 424 13.94 6.74 -15.18
C TYR A 424 12.99 7.86 -15.54
N GLY A 425 13.42 9.14 -15.46
CA GLY A 425 12.54 10.27 -15.66
C GLY A 425 13.21 11.48 -16.25
N LYS A 426 12.42 12.54 -16.39
CA LYS A 426 12.86 13.85 -16.88
C LYS A 426 12.68 14.88 -15.77
N ILE A 427 13.70 15.74 -15.59
CA ILE A 427 13.61 16.90 -14.70
C ILE A 427 13.25 18.11 -15.55
N ILE A 428 12.29 18.88 -15.08
CA ILE A 428 11.79 20.09 -15.75
C ILE A 428 11.79 21.22 -14.74
N ASP A 429 12.42 22.32 -15.08
CA ASP A 429 12.36 23.54 -14.29
C ASP A 429 10.93 24.06 -14.21
N THR A 430 10.57 24.64 -13.09
CA THR A 430 9.23 25.20 -12.90
C THR A 430 8.90 26.17 -14.02
N PRO A 431 7.90 25.90 -14.84
CA PRO A 431 7.47 26.87 -15.86
C PRO A 431 7.09 28.19 -15.20
N LYS A 432 7.48 29.33 -15.80
CA LYS A 432 7.21 30.69 -15.28
C LYS A 432 5.74 30.89 -14.86
N ILE A 433 4.85 30.18 -15.48
CA ILE A 433 3.41 30.25 -15.28
C ILE A 433 2.97 29.62 -13.94
N ILE A 434 3.75 28.69 -13.35
CA ILE A 434 3.45 28.15 -12.03
C ILE A 434 3.81 29.14 -10.91
N THR A 435 4.73 30.04 -11.17
CA THR A 435 5.28 31.01 -10.19
C THR A 435 4.46 32.28 -10.00
N VAL A 436 3.45 32.55 -10.82
CA VAL A 436 2.61 33.77 -10.77
C VAL A 436 1.25 33.48 -10.11
#